data_784a5fca584d2e712d73e4c55ed4e10c
#
_entry.id   784a5fca584d2e712d73e4c55ed4e10c
#
_cell.length_a   1.000
_cell.length_b   1.000
_cell.length_c   1.000
_cell.angle_alpha   90.00
_cell.angle_beta   90.00
_cell.angle_gamma   90.00
#
_symmetry.space_group_name_H-M   'P 1'
#
loop_
_entity.id
_entity.type
_entity.pdbx_description
1 polymer ?
#
loop_
_entity_poly.entity_id
_entity_poly.type
_entity_poly.pdbx_seq_one_letter_code
_entity_poly.pdbx_strand_id
1 'polypeptide(L)'
;RLNVGMSRAKEKIVLVVSKPIEEFRGNALHVLNHYKGEIENAKKEPGPSDTDPKSAMEAKLLAWILASKFYVENKEQIDLLPQFEIGKYLKILDPHYKDRLYCCDFFMTFTDGDEARSLIIEYDGFVEHFVDRENVNEFNYPHYYSEADVEREKTLESYGFPMLRINKFNIGKDPISFVSNQLESFFLSAREIV
;
A
#
# COMPACT_ATOMS: atom_id res chain seq x y z
N ARG A 1 -25.90 5.95 -17.83
CA ARG A 1 -25.07 5.12 -18.73
C ARG A 1 -23.56 5.37 -18.52
N LEU A 2 -23.14 6.60 -18.30
CA LEU A 2 -21.73 6.94 -18.05
C LEU A 2 -21.18 6.20 -16.80
N ASN A 3 -21.92 6.25 -15.70
CA ASN A 3 -21.52 5.61 -14.45
C ASN A 3 -21.33 4.08 -14.58
N VAL A 4 -22.21 3.40 -15.34
CA VAL A 4 -22.10 1.95 -15.59
C VAL A 4 -20.86 1.61 -16.41
N GLY A 5 -20.48 2.45 -17.38
CA GLY A 5 -19.26 2.27 -18.17
C GLY A 5 -17.99 2.40 -17.33
N MET A 6 -17.95 3.42 -16.46
CA MET A 6 -16.80 3.68 -15.59
C MET A 6 -16.62 2.63 -14.49
N SER A 7 -17.73 2.15 -13.89
CA SER A 7 -17.67 1.15 -12.82
C SER A 7 -17.27 -0.26 -13.30
N ARG A 8 -17.15 -0.50 -14.60
CA ARG A 8 -16.77 -1.80 -15.20
C ARG A 8 -15.35 -1.86 -15.73
N ALA A 9 -14.59 -0.78 -15.64
CA ALA A 9 -13.18 -0.79 -16.02
C ALA A 9 -12.39 -1.64 -15.01
N LYS A 10 -11.53 -2.54 -15.54
CA LYS A 10 -10.72 -3.45 -14.71
C LYS A 10 -9.33 -2.90 -14.40
N GLU A 11 -8.78 -2.09 -15.28
CA GLU A 11 -7.38 -1.64 -15.18
C GLU A 11 -7.24 -0.12 -15.23
N LYS A 12 -7.80 0.53 -16.23
CA LYS A 12 -7.62 1.96 -16.47
C LYS A 12 -8.86 2.60 -17.05
N ILE A 13 -9.18 3.80 -16.56
CA ILE A 13 -10.16 4.69 -17.17
C ILE A 13 -9.44 5.93 -17.70
N VAL A 14 -9.58 6.21 -18.98
CA VAL A 14 -9.14 7.47 -19.60
C VAL A 14 -10.37 8.27 -19.98
N LEU A 15 -10.54 9.43 -19.36
CA LEU A 15 -11.63 10.34 -19.66
C LEU A 15 -11.15 11.41 -20.65
N VAL A 16 -11.63 11.33 -21.88
CA VAL A 16 -11.42 12.36 -22.89
C VAL A 16 -12.66 13.25 -22.92
N VAL A 17 -12.50 14.50 -22.56
CA VAL A 17 -13.58 15.48 -22.53
C VAL A 17 -13.34 16.57 -23.57
N SER A 18 -14.41 17.01 -24.24
CA SER A 18 -14.35 18.01 -25.31
C SER A 18 -14.29 19.47 -24.81
N LYS A 19 -14.42 19.65 -23.49
CA LYS A 19 -14.43 20.97 -22.84
C LYS A 19 -14.09 20.81 -21.35
N PRO A 20 -13.75 21.90 -20.63
CA PRO A 20 -13.52 21.88 -19.18
C PRO A 20 -14.69 21.24 -18.42
N ILE A 21 -14.38 20.51 -17.34
CA ILE A 21 -15.38 19.76 -16.56
C ILE A 21 -16.46 20.70 -16.02
N GLU A 22 -16.08 21.90 -15.63
CA GLU A 22 -16.94 22.94 -15.06
C GLU A 22 -18.02 23.43 -16.02
N GLU A 23 -17.85 23.20 -17.32
CA GLU A 23 -18.84 23.56 -18.37
C GLU A 23 -19.89 22.47 -18.60
N PHE A 24 -19.74 21.29 -18.01
CA PHE A 24 -20.78 20.25 -18.05
C PHE A 24 -21.92 20.61 -17.10
N ARG A 25 -23.08 19.99 -17.29
CA ARG A 25 -24.28 20.24 -16.47
C ARG A 25 -24.98 18.93 -16.11
N GLY A 26 -25.78 18.98 -15.03
CA GLY A 26 -26.57 17.85 -14.57
C GLY A 26 -25.72 16.67 -14.09
N ASN A 27 -26.20 15.45 -14.29
CA ASN A 27 -25.56 14.24 -13.80
C ASN A 27 -24.14 14.02 -14.35
N ALA A 28 -23.84 14.51 -15.56
CA ALA A 28 -22.52 14.39 -16.13
C ALA A 28 -21.48 15.21 -15.33
N LEU A 29 -21.84 16.43 -14.92
CA LEU A 29 -20.98 17.25 -14.07
C LEU A 29 -20.73 16.59 -12.72
N HIS A 30 -21.76 16.04 -12.08
CA HIS A 30 -21.64 15.34 -10.80
C HIS A 30 -20.68 14.15 -10.86
N VAL A 31 -20.83 13.32 -11.89
CA VAL A 31 -19.98 12.15 -12.09
C VAL A 31 -18.53 12.57 -12.37
N LEU A 32 -18.31 13.53 -13.24
CA LEU A 32 -16.96 13.99 -13.59
C LEU A 32 -16.26 14.67 -12.40
N ASN A 33 -16.98 15.47 -11.61
CA ASN A 33 -16.43 16.08 -10.40
C ASN A 33 -16.10 15.05 -9.32
N HIS A 34 -16.93 14.01 -9.16
CA HIS A 34 -16.62 12.91 -8.24
C HIS A 34 -15.29 12.25 -8.64
N TYR A 35 -15.13 11.82 -9.89
CA TYR A 35 -13.90 11.19 -10.34
C TYR A 35 -12.68 12.12 -10.33
N LYS A 36 -12.87 13.43 -10.61
CA LYS A 36 -11.81 14.43 -10.47
C LYS A 36 -11.35 14.51 -9.00
N GLY A 37 -12.28 14.58 -8.06
CA GLY A 37 -11.99 14.59 -6.63
C GLY A 37 -11.27 13.32 -6.17
N GLU A 38 -11.70 12.14 -6.62
CA GLU A 38 -11.04 10.88 -6.31
C GLU A 38 -9.60 10.82 -6.86
N ILE A 39 -9.39 11.31 -8.09
CA ILE A 39 -8.04 11.38 -8.69
C ILE A 39 -7.15 12.38 -7.93
N GLU A 40 -7.69 13.53 -7.55
CA GLU A 40 -6.95 14.55 -6.78
C GLU A 40 -6.62 14.03 -5.38
N ASN A 41 -7.54 13.31 -4.74
CA ASN A 41 -7.31 12.69 -3.43
C ASN A 41 -6.27 11.56 -3.52
N ALA A 42 -6.32 10.73 -4.56
CA ALA A 42 -5.35 9.65 -4.77
C ALA A 42 -3.92 10.17 -5.03
N LYS A 43 -3.79 11.39 -5.57
CA LYS A 43 -2.49 12.05 -5.78
C LYS A 43 -1.97 12.83 -4.58
N LYS A 44 -2.80 12.99 -3.54
CA LYS A 44 -2.40 13.69 -2.33
C LYS A 44 -1.43 12.83 -1.55
N GLU A 45 -0.29 13.41 -1.18
CA GLU A 45 0.64 12.76 -0.26
C GLU A 45 -0.08 12.45 1.06
N PRO A 46 -0.04 11.21 1.54
CA PRO A 46 -0.72 10.85 2.76
C PRO A 46 -0.08 11.54 3.98
N GLY A 47 -0.89 11.81 4.98
CA GLY A 47 -0.47 12.43 6.23
C GLY A 47 -0.79 11.57 7.46
N PRO A 48 -0.37 11.98 8.65
CA PRO A 48 -0.60 11.22 9.88
C PRO A 48 -2.09 10.94 10.18
N SER A 49 -3.00 11.75 9.65
CA SER A 49 -4.45 11.53 9.79
C SER A 49 -4.99 10.36 8.97
N ASP A 50 -4.20 9.85 8.04
CA ASP A 50 -4.58 8.76 7.14
C ASP A 50 -4.13 7.38 7.68
N THR A 51 -3.42 7.35 8.82
CA THR A 51 -3.01 6.13 9.54
C THR A 51 -3.99 5.80 10.67
N ASP A 52 -3.93 4.59 11.25
CA ASP A 52 -4.75 4.24 12.40
C ASP A 52 -4.41 5.18 13.58
N PRO A 53 -5.40 5.96 14.08
CA PRO A 53 -5.18 6.88 15.19
C PRO A 53 -4.78 6.19 16.51
N LYS A 54 -4.93 4.88 16.60
CA LYS A 54 -4.51 4.06 17.74
C LYS A 54 -3.06 3.60 17.62
N SER A 55 -2.46 3.68 16.43
CA SER A 55 -1.10 3.20 16.15
C SER A 55 -0.14 4.37 15.94
N ALA A 56 0.51 4.81 17.01
CA ALA A 56 1.55 5.84 16.91
C ALA A 56 2.75 5.41 16.06
N MET A 57 2.95 4.09 15.88
CA MET A 57 4.06 3.57 15.08
C MET A 57 3.76 3.59 13.59
N GLU A 58 2.52 3.43 13.16
CA GLU A 58 2.14 3.63 11.77
C GLU A 58 2.39 5.06 11.30
N ALA A 59 2.04 6.07 12.12
CA ALA A 59 2.33 7.46 11.80
C ALA A 59 3.85 7.72 11.67
N LYS A 60 4.68 7.06 12.50
CA LYS A 60 6.14 7.15 12.38
C LYS A 60 6.64 6.43 11.13
N LEU A 61 6.12 5.24 10.83
CA LEU A 61 6.48 4.50 9.63
C LEU A 61 6.14 5.29 8.37
N LEU A 62 4.96 5.93 8.33
CA LEU A 62 4.61 6.85 7.25
C LEU A 62 5.65 7.96 7.10
N ALA A 63 6.04 8.61 8.20
CA ALA A 63 7.06 9.66 8.17
C ALA A 63 8.42 9.14 7.65
N TRP A 64 8.83 7.92 8.01
CA TRP A 64 10.06 7.31 7.51
C TRP A 64 9.98 6.97 6.02
N ILE A 65 8.83 6.47 5.55
CA ILE A 65 8.58 6.21 4.12
C ILE A 65 8.70 7.51 3.34
N LEU A 66 7.97 8.55 3.74
CA LEU A 66 7.95 9.85 3.05
C LEU A 66 9.31 10.56 3.06
N ALA A 67 10.12 10.36 4.11
CA ALA A 67 11.48 10.92 4.24
C ALA A 67 12.55 10.04 3.59
N SER A 68 12.24 8.82 3.17
CA SER A 68 13.20 7.91 2.54
C SER A 68 13.68 8.46 1.20
N LYS A 69 14.97 8.24 0.90
CA LYS A 69 15.55 8.67 -0.38
C LYS A 69 14.79 8.08 -1.56
N PHE A 70 14.45 6.78 -1.48
CA PHE A 70 13.69 6.10 -2.54
C PHE A 70 12.37 6.82 -2.85
N TYR A 71 11.57 7.14 -1.81
CA TYR A 71 10.30 7.83 -1.99
C TYR A 71 10.49 9.23 -2.58
N VAL A 72 11.42 10.03 -2.02
CA VAL A 72 11.66 11.40 -2.47
C VAL A 72 12.09 11.46 -3.94
N GLU A 73 12.96 10.54 -4.37
CA GLU A 73 13.48 10.49 -5.74
C GLU A 73 12.45 9.95 -6.76
N ASN A 74 11.47 9.15 -6.31
CA ASN A 74 10.52 8.47 -7.19
C ASN A 74 9.06 8.87 -6.93
N LYS A 75 8.81 9.96 -6.22
CA LYS A 75 7.49 10.38 -5.73
C LYS A 75 6.40 10.39 -6.81
N GLU A 76 6.72 10.86 -8.01
CA GLU A 76 5.77 10.94 -9.14
C GLU A 76 5.38 9.56 -9.72
N GLN A 77 6.11 8.52 -9.35
CA GLN A 77 5.93 7.15 -9.81
C GLN A 77 5.35 6.25 -8.71
N ILE A 78 5.12 6.80 -7.51
CA ILE A 78 4.65 6.05 -6.35
C ILE A 78 3.23 6.46 -5.98
N ASP A 79 2.35 5.46 -5.89
CA ASP A 79 1.08 5.55 -5.19
C ASP A 79 1.24 4.90 -3.81
N LEU A 80 0.96 5.65 -2.74
CA LEU A 80 1.03 5.18 -1.36
C LEU A 80 -0.32 5.32 -0.68
N LEU A 81 -0.93 4.20 -0.33
CA LEU A 81 -2.27 4.11 0.25
C LEU A 81 -2.19 3.59 1.69
N PRO A 82 -2.32 4.45 2.71
CA PRO A 82 -2.47 4.03 4.10
C PRO A 82 -3.80 3.30 4.32
N GLN A 83 -3.84 2.39 5.27
CA GLN A 83 -5.03 1.66 5.73
C GLN A 83 -5.81 1.02 4.56
N PHE A 84 -5.08 0.40 3.63
CA PHE A 84 -5.69 -0.16 2.42
C PHE A 84 -6.41 -1.48 2.72
N GLU A 85 -7.71 -1.54 2.40
CA GLU A 85 -8.56 -2.71 2.60
C GLU A 85 -8.30 -3.80 1.54
N ILE A 86 -7.09 -4.39 1.56
CA ILE A 86 -6.63 -5.38 0.56
C ILE A 86 -7.58 -6.58 0.46
N GLY A 87 -8.19 -7.02 1.55
CA GLY A 87 -9.15 -8.13 1.51
C GLY A 87 -10.42 -7.81 0.72
N LYS A 88 -10.88 -6.55 0.73
CA LYS A 88 -11.98 -6.12 -0.14
C LYS A 88 -11.56 -6.08 -1.59
N TYR A 89 -10.34 -5.61 -1.85
CA TYR A 89 -9.77 -5.59 -3.19
C TYR A 89 -9.64 -7.01 -3.77
N LEU A 90 -9.13 -7.96 -2.98
CA LEU A 90 -9.03 -9.37 -3.37
C LEU A 90 -10.38 -10.00 -3.69
N LYS A 91 -11.45 -9.66 -2.97
CA LYS A 91 -12.81 -10.11 -3.32
C LYS A 91 -13.30 -9.62 -4.68
N ILE A 92 -12.81 -8.48 -5.13
CA ILE A 92 -13.14 -7.96 -6.46
C ILE A 92 -12.36 -8.71 -7.55
N LEU A 93 -11.09 -9.03 -7.27
CA LEU A 93 -10.23 -9.78 -8.19
C LEU A 93 -10.63 -11.25 -8.29
N ASP A 94 -10.92 -11.87 -7.14
CA ASP A 94 -11.31 -13.28 -7.04
C ASP A 94 -12.64 -13.44 -6.30
N PRO A 95 -13.74 -13.73 -7.01
CA PRO A 95 -15.05 -13.99 -6.39
C PRO A 95 -15.05 -15.20 -5.43
N HIS A 96 -14.05 -16.07 -5.51
CA HIS A 96 -13.89 -17.23 -4.63
C HIS A 96 -13.04 -16.93 -3.39
N TYR A 97 -12.49 -15.73 -3.24
CA TYR A 97 -11.76 -15.31 -2.06
C TYR A 97 -12.66 -15.42 -0.80
N LYS A 98 -12.25 -16.27 0.14
CA LYS A 98 -13.01 -16.58 1.37
C LYS A 98 -12.30 -16.17 2.64
N ASP A 99 -11.04 -15.73 2.53
CA ASP A 99 -10.25 -15.34 3.68
C ASP A 99 -10.75 -14.03 4.30
N ARG A 100 -10.12 -13.65 5.41
CA ARG A 100 -10.48 -12.43 6.13
C ARG A 100 -10.34 -11.20 5.25
N LEU A 101 -11.14 -10.19 5.52
CA LEU A 101 -11.00 -8.87 4.90
C LEU A 101 -9.84 -8.13 5.58
N TYR A 102 -8.63 -8.48 5.18
CA TYR A 102 -7.41 -7.85 5.69
C TYR A 102 -7.38 -6.36 5.32
N CYS A 103 -6.89 -5.56 6.27
CA CYS A 103 -6.45 -4.20 6.04
C CYS A 103 -4.94 -4.17 6.25
N CYS A 104 -4.18 -3.51 5.40
CA CYS A 104 -2.75 -3.33 5.57
C CYS A 104 -2.43 -1.89 5.96
N ASP A 105 -1.34 -1.69 6.72
CA ASP A 105 -0.94 -0.35 7.17
C ASP A 105 -0.66 0.54 5.99
N PHE A 106 0.11 0.04 5.01
CA PHE A 106 0.40 0.74 3.76
C PHE A 106 0.42 -0.22 2.58
N PHE A 107 -0.14 0.24 1.48
CA PHE A 107 -0.01 -0.40 0.17
C PHE A 107 0.70 0.56 -0.76
N MET A 108 1.90 0.19 -1.21
CA MET A 108 2.71 1.02 -2.10
C MET A 108 2.76 0.39 -3.48
N THR A 109 2.47 1.18 -4.50
CA THR A 109 2.68 0.80 -5.91
C THR A 109 3.71 1.73 -6.53
N PHE A 110 4.73 1.15 -7.13
CA PHE A 110 5.73 1.87 -7.92
C PHE A 110 5.55 1.51 -9.39
N THR A 111 5.43 2.54 -10.23
CA THR A 111 5.24 2.40 -11.68
C THR A 111 6.45 2.91 -12.43
N ASP A 112 7.11 2.03 -13.17
CA ASP A 112 8.27 2.35 -14.01
C ASP A 112 7.96 2.03 -15.48
N GLY A 113 7.70 3.06 -16.27
CA GLY A 113 7.19 2.89 -17.63
C GLY A 113 5.82 2.22 -17.63
N ASP A 114 5.74 1.06 -18.27
CA ASP A 114 4.50 0.27 -18.36
C ASP A 114 4.39 -0.82 -17.27
N GLU A 115 5.41 -0.97 -16.41
CA GLU A 115 5.43 -1.94 -15.33
C GLU A 115 5.02 -1.32 -14.00
N ALA A 116 4.06 -1.94 -13.32
CA ALA A 116 3.66 -1.59 -11.96
C ALA A 116 3.94 -2.75 -11.01
N ARG A 117 4.56 -2.47 -9.88
CA ARG A 117 4.84 -3.42 -8.80
C ARG A 117 4.25 -2.90 -7.51
N SER A 118 3.68 -3.79 -6.73
CA SER A 118 3.06 -3.43 -5.46
C SER A 118 3.71 -4.15 -4.29
N LEU A 119 3.76 -3.48 -3.14
CA LEU A 119 4.32 -3.97 -1.89
C LEU A 119 3.39 -3.58 -0.74
N ILE A 120 3.08 -4.53 0.11
CA ILE A 120 2.44 -4.29 1.40
C ILE A 120 3.54 -3.94 2.40
N ILE A 121 3.36 -2.88 3.19
CA ILE A 121 4.28 -2.48 4.25
C ILE A 121 3.51 -2.44 5.56
N GLU A 122 3.99 -3.18 6.57
CA GLU A 122 3.37 -3.32 7.88
C GLU A 122 4.34 -2.95 8.99
N TYR A 123 3.83 -2.31 10.06
CA TYR A 123 4.57 -2.19 11.30
C TYR A 123 4.06 -3.19 12.33
N ASP A 124 4.86 -4.20 12.60
CA ASP A 124 4.50 -5.24 13.55
C ASP A 124 4.80 -4.85 14.99
N GLY A 125 3.77 -4.50 15.73
CA GLY A 125 3.84 -4.30 17.17
C GLY A 125 4.28 -5.56 17.90
N PHE A 126 5.15 -5.41 18.92
CA PHE A 126 5.73 -6.56 19.62
C PHE A 126 4.69 -7.39 20.37
N VAL A 127 3.66 -6.73 20.89
CA VAL A 127 2.64 -7.40 21.71
C VAL A 127 1.63 -8.13 20.85
N GLU A 128 1.32 -7.58 19.70
CA GLU A 128 0.24 -8.00 18.83
C GLU A 128 0.66 -9.16 17.93
N HIS A 129 1.89 -9.13 17.41
CA HIS A 129 2.33 -10.03 16.34
C HIS A 129 3.26 -11.17 16.78
N PHE A 130 3.85 -11.08 17.99
CA PHE A 130 4.82 -12.08 18.43
C PHE A 130 4.30 -12.97 19.55
N VAL A 131 4.50 -14.27 19.38
CA VAL A 131 4.27 -15.30 20.43
C VAL A 131 5.55 -15.55 21.25
N ASP A 132 5.41 -16.15 22.43
CA ASP A 132 6.55 -16.50 23.31
C ASP A 132 7.58 -15.37 23.46
N ARG A 133 7.08 -14.20 23.77
CA ARG A 133 7.80 -12.91 23.72
C ARG A 133 9.03 -12.82 24.62
N GLU A 134 9.13 -13.68 25.63
CA GLU A 134 10.28 -13.74 26.54
C GLU A 134 11.54 -14.29 25.84
N ASN A 135 11.36 -15.06 24.79
CA ASN A 135 12.42 -15.71 24.03
C ASN A 135 12.77 -15.00 22.72
N VAL A 136 12.00 -13.96 22.33
CA VAL A 136 12.20 -13.24 21.06
C VAL A 136 13.32 -12.20 21.17
N ASN A 137 14.22 -12.21 20.20
CA ASN A 137 15.31 -11.25 20.05
C ASN A 137 15.60 -10.92 18.58
N GLU A 138 16.56 -10.03 18.34
CA GLU A 138 16.94 -9.56 17.00
C GLU A 138 17.42 -10.65 16.02
N PHE A 139 17.86 -11.82 16.52
CA PHE A 139 18.39 -12.91 15.71
C PHE A 139 17.33 -13.96 15.36
N ASN A 140 16.27 -14.04 16.13
CA ASN A 140 15.28 -15.13 16.00
C ASN A 140 13.84 -14.68 15.78
N TYR A 141 13.55 -13.37 15.83
CA TYR A 141 12.19 -12.84 15.70
C TYR A 141 11.38 -13.39 14.51
N PRO A 142 11.97 -13.74 13.34
CA PRO A 142 11.16 -14.24 12.22
C PRO A 142 10.45 -15.56 12.51
N HIS A 143 10.94 -16.33 13.51
CA HIS A 143 10.36 -17.61 13.90
C HIS A 143 9.25 -17.48 14.96
N TYR A 144 9.00 -16.29 15.45
CA TYR A 144 8.08 -16.03 16.56
C TYR A 144 6.83 -15.22 16.16
N TYR A 145 6.58 -15.05 14.88
CA TYR A 145 5.31 -14.50 14.43
C TYR A 145 4.16 -15.45 14.78
N SER A 146 2.98 -14.88 15.05
CA SER A 146 1.78 -15.70 15.27
C SER A 146 1.42 -16.52 14.03
N GLU A 147 0.79 -17.69 14.22
CA GLU A 147 0.31 -18.49 13.08
C GLU A 147 -0.60 -17.69 12.15
N ALA A 148 -1.45 -16.83 12.73
CA ALA A 148 -2.35 -15.98 11.96
C ALA A 148 -1.60 -14.96 11.09
N ASP A 149 -0.48 -14.42 11.57
CA ASP A 149 0.37 -13.50 10.79
C ASP A 149 1.07 -14.22 9.64
N VAL A 150 1.58 -15.42 9.91
CA VAL A 150 2.25 -16.26 8.89
C VAL A 150 1.25 -16.71 7.81
N GLU A 151 0.03 -17.09 8.20
CA GLU A 151 -1.03 -17.46 7.27
C GLU A 151 -1.47 -16.26 6.41
N ARG A 152 -1.64 -15.09 7.04
CA ARG A 152 -1.97 -13.85 6.34
C ARG A 152 -0.94 -13.50 5.29
N GLU A 153 0.34 -13.52 5.63
CA GLU A 153 1.45 -13.24 4.73
C GLU A 153 1.44 -14.21 3.52
N LYS A 154 1.38 -15.52 3.78
CA LYS A 154 1.30 -16.53 2.71
C LYS A 154 0.08 -16.34 1.80
N THR A 155 -1.06 -16.01 2.39
CA THR A 155 -2.28 -15.74 1.61
C THR A 155 -2.05 -14.56 0.66
N LEU A 156 -1.57 -13.43 1.17
CA LEU A 156 -1.38 -12.21 0.37
C LEU A 156 -0.29 -12.41 -0.69
N GLU A 157 0.81 -13.08 -0.36
CA GLU A 157 1.86 -13.43 -1.33
C GLU A 157 1.36 -14.36 -2.45
N SER A 158 0.46 -15.30 -2.13
CA SER A 158 -0.13 -16.19 -3.14
C SER A 158 -0.97 -15.46 -4.19
N TYR A 159 -1.47 -14.27 -3.85
CA TYR A 159 -2.15 -13.34 -4.76
C TYR A 159 -1.20 -12.36 -5.45
N GLY A 160 0.12 -12.48 -5.22
CA GLY A 160 1.13 -11.61 -5.84
C GLY A 160 1.39 -10.31 -5.08
N PHE A 161 1.00 -10.23 -3.81
CA PHE A 161 1.26 -9.07 -2.94
C PHE A 161 2.28 -9.41 -1.87
N PRO A 162 3.58 -9.24 -2.15
CA PRO A 162 4.64 -9.42 -1.16
C PRO A 162 4.52 -8.42 -0.02
N MET A 163 5.08 -8.79 1.14
CA MET A 163 4.97 -8.01 2.36
C MET A 163 6.35 -7.64 2.92
N LEU A 164 6.52 -6.37 3.25
CA LEU A 164 7.66 -5.86 4.03
C LEU A 164 7.20 -5.64 5.47
N ARG A 165 7.70 -6.47 6.38
CA ARG A 165 7.38 -6.39 7.81
C ARG A 165 8.47 -5.64 8.56
N ILE A 166 8.09 -4.54 9.19
CA ILE A 166 8.98 -3.68 9.96
C ILE A 166 8.61 -3.78 11.44
N ASN A 167 9.59 -3.97 12.28
CA ASN A 167 9.41 -4.11 13.71
C ASN A 167 10.63 -3.60 14.49
N LYS A 168 10.56 -3.58 15.80
CA LYS A 168 11.65 -3.10 16.68
C LYS A 168 12.98 -3.83 16.52
N PHE A 169 12.97 -5.06 15.99
CA PHE A 169 14.17 -5.89 15.88
C PHE A 169 14.95 -5.64 14.59
N ASN A 170 14.25 -5.29 13.49
CA ASN A 170 14.88 -5.11 12.17
C ASN A 170 15.10 -3.66 11.77
N ILE A 171 14.39 -2.69 12.38
CA ILE A 171 14.43 -1.30 11.94
C ILE A 171 15.78 -0.60 12.20
N GLY A 172 16.56 -1.10 13.13
CA GLY A 172 17.88 -0.56 13.47
C GLY A 172 17.86 0.83 14.10
N LYS A 173 18.99 1.54 13.99
CA LYS A 173 19.18 2.89 14.57
C LYS A 173 18.82 4.02 13.61
N ASP A 174 18.79 3.75 12.31
CA ASP A 174 18.42 4.69 11.26
C ASP A 174 17.23 4.15 10.46
N PRO A 175 16.01 4.38 10.94
CA PRO A 175 14.80 3.88 10.30
C PRO A 175 14.61 4.37 8.86
N ILE A 176 14.97 5.62 8.59
CA ILE A 176 14.78 6.23 7.26
C ILE A 176 15.66 5.53 6.22
N SER A 177 16.95 5.37 6.53
CA SER A 177 17.87 4.64 5.64
C SER A 177 17.49 3.16 5.50
N PHE A 178 17.04 2.52 6.59
CA PHE A 178 16.55 1.14 6.53
C PHE A 178 15.38 1.01 5.56
N VAL A 179 14.34 1.84 5.71
CA VAL A 179 13.16 1.82 4.84
C VAL A 179 13.56 2.10 3.39
N SER A 180 14.41 3.10 3.15
CA SER A 180 14.88 3.41 1.79
C SER A 180 15.56 2.21 1.13
N ASN A 181 16.48 1.56 1.83
CA ASN A 181 17.21 0.41 1.30
C ASN A 181 16.29 -0.79 1.03
N GLN A 182 15.28 -1.03 1.87
CA GLN A 182 14.30 -2.10 1.64
C GLN A 182 13.45 -1.81 0.38
N LEU A 183 12.98 -0.58 0.22
CA LEU A 183 12.20 -0.17 -0.95
C LEU A 183 13.03 -0.23 -2.23
N GLU A 184 14.27 0.28 -2.21
CA GLU A 184 15.20 0.19 -3.34
C GLU A 184 15.46 -1.27 -3.72
N SER A 185 15.78 -2.11 -2.73
CA SER A 185 16.02 -3.53 -2.96
C SER A 185 14.81 -4.22 -3.59
N PHE A 186 13.60 -3.93 -3.12
CA PHE A 186 12.40 -4.56 -3.66
C PHE A 186 12.06 -4.06 -5.08
N PHE A 187 12.03 -2.76 -5.28
CA PHE A 187 11.54 -2.19 -6.52
C PHE A 187 12.59 -2.09 -7.64
N LEU A 188 13.89 -2.00 -7.31
CA LEU A 188 14.94 -1.79 -8.30
C LEU A 188 15.83 -3.01 -8.57
N SER A 189 16.02 -3.95 -7.61
CA SER A 189 16.92 -5.09 -7.79
C SER A 189 16.45 -6.11 -8.84
N ALA A 190 15.19 -6.10 -9.23
CA ALA A 190 14.67 -6.98 -10.28
C ALA A 190 15.09 -6.54 -11.71
N ARG A 191 15.85 -5.45 -11.87
CA ARG A 191 16.36 -4.98 -13.18
C ARG A 191 17.58 -5.73 -13.70
N GLU A 192 18.25 -6.53 -12.86
CA GLU A 192 19.50 -7.22 -13.22
C GLU A 192 19.32 -8.62 -13.82
N ILE A 193 18.09 -9.07 -14.09
CA ILE A 193 17.83 -10.39 -14.65
C ILE A 193 17.11 -10.27 -16.00
N VAL A 194 17.71 -9.54 -16.94
CA VAL A 194 17.33 -9.61 -18.36
C VAL A 194 18.62 -9.66 -19.21
#